data_957464506db808719c6020c15c48b2cb
#
_entry.id   957464506db808719c6020c15c48b2cb
#
_cell.length_a   1.000
_cell.length_b   1.000
_cell.length_c   1.000
_cell.angle_alpha   90.00
_cell.angle_beta   90.00
_cell.angle_gamma   90.00
#
_symmetry.space_group_name_H-M   'P 1'
#
loop_
_entity.id
_entity.type
_entity.pdbx_description
1 polymer ?
#
loop_
_entity_poly.entity_id
_entity_poly.type
_entity_poly.pdbx_seq_one_letter_code
_entity_poly.pdbx_strand_id
1 'polypeptide(L)'
;MKFPEYSDQLPSELASYRQPFGKLAGALDSDPVFCLVAFLAVNIARLASESAQQTIVVSIAGAQGTGKSTMSRLLASMLHDCFNTSTTILSLDDFYLPLEYRQRFAADIHPLLGVRGVPGTHDLVLMEKVLTDLLQGRSVEVPVFNKGEDDRNSQWLEAEPATVILCEGWCWGAVPEPQERLMHPINDLESTQDPDGLWRRYVNEQLSQYQSVFQASAQIFFRAPSVEAIVRWRFQQEQELANRGGGSKVMSEMEVRQFVAYYERITGWMLEEMTGRASVVVSLDEGHSIQDVRVN
;
A
#
# COMPACT_ATOMS: atom_id res chain seq x y z
N MET A 1 2.20 21.28 -6.56
CA MET A 1 2.25 21.08 -8.04
C MET A 1 1.29 19.94 -8.38
N LYS A 2 0.59 20.00 -9.52
CA LYS A 2 -0.31 18.92 -9.95
C LYS A 2 0.36 18.10 -11.06
N PHE A 3 0.05 16.82 -11.11
CA PHE A 3 0.35 15.99 -12.27
C PHE A 3 -0.44 16.53 -13.49
N PRO A 4 0.10 16.47 -14.71
CA PRO A 4 -0.66 16.73 -15.93
C PRO A 4 -1.70 15.65 -16.16
N GLU A 5 -2.62 15.87 -17.09
CA GLU A 5 -3.52 14.80 -17.54
C GLU A 5 -2.72 13.57 -17.99
N TYR A 6 -3.27 12.38 -17.71
CA TYR A 6 -2.63 11.13 -18.13
C TYR A 6 -2.61 11.03 -19.66
N SER A 7 -1.48 10.63 -20.18
CA SER A 7 -1.32 10.27 -21.59
C SER A 7 -0.56 8.96 -21.68
N ASP A 8 -1.02 8.06 -22.53
CA ASP A 8 -0.33 6.83 -22.88
C ASP A 8 0.80 7.05 -23.91
N GLN A 9 0.94 8.29 -24.42
CA GLN A 9 2.06 8.68 -25.26
C GLN A 9 3.34 8.75 -24.45
N LEU A 10 4.24 7.83 -24.75
CA LEU A 10 5.54 7.76 -24.08
C LEU A 10 6.47 8.87 -24.57
N PRO A 11 7.20 9.51 -23.66
CA PRO A 11 8.40 10.27 -24.03
C PRO A 11 9.35 9.38 -24.82
N SER A 12 9.86 9.88 -25.97
CA SER A 12 10.74 9.11 -26.86
C SER A 12 11.98 8.56 -26.17
N GLU A 13 12.46 9.27 -25.13
CA GLU A 13 13.60 8.89 -24.32
C GLU A 13 13.39 7.60 -23.53
N LEU A 14 12.15 7.28 -23.18
CA LEU A 14 11.80 6.09 -22.41
C LEU A 14 11.56 4.84 -23.28
N ALA A 15 11.42 5.00 -24.60
CA ALA A 15 11.17 3.86 -25.49
C ALA A 15 12.30 2.81 -25.42
N SER A 16 13.55 3.24 -25.21
CA SER A 16 14.71 2.35 -25.05
C SER A 16 14.69 1.54 -23.76
N TYR A 17 13.95 1.98 -22.74
CA TYR A 17 13.83 1.29 -21.46
C TYR A 17 12.81 0.14 -21.48
N ARG A 18 12.06 -0.03 -22.56
CA ARG A 18 11.01 -1.07 -22.68
C ARG A 18 11.52 -2.49 -22.45
N GLN A 19 12.71 -2.82 -22.95
CA GLN A 19 13.29 -4.16 -22.78
C GLN A 19 13.81 -4.41 -21.35
N PRO A 20 14.59 -3.53 -20.71
CA PRO A 20 14.92 -3.65 -19.29
C PRO A 20 13.67 -3.74 -18.41
N PHE A 21 12.66 -2.92 -18.67
CA PHE A 21 11.39 -2.93 -17.95
C PHE A 21 10.70 -4.30 -18.02
N GLY A 22 10.57 -4.90 -19.19
CA GLY A 22 9.91 -6.20 -19.37
C GLY A 22 10.57 -7.31 -18.53
N LYS A 23 11.89 -7.29 -18.39
CA LYS A 23 12.60 -8.25 -17.53
C LYS A 23 12.26 -8.09 -16.05
N LEU A 24 12.05 -6.85 -15.62
CA LEU A 24 11.71 -6.54 -14.23
C LEU A 24 10.21 -6.76 -13.94
N ALA A 25 9.36 -6.38 -14.88
CA ALA A 25 7.90 -6.45 -14.74
C ALA A 25 7.37 -7.90 -14.76
N GLY A 26 8.04 -8.81 -15.49
CA GLY A 26 7.64 -10.21 -15.57
C GLY A 26 6.19 -10.36 -16.07
N ALA A 27 5.33 -10.96 -15.26
CA ALA A 27 3.92 -11.17 -15.61
C ALA A 27 3.09 -9.88 -15.78
N LEU A 28 3.58 -8.74 -15.25
CA LEU A 28 2.95 -7.43 -15.44
C LEU A 28 3.48 -6.67 -16.65
N ASP A 29 4.33 -7.30 -17.47
CA ASP A 29 4.85 -6.67 -18.68
C ASP A 29 3.76 -6.50 -19.74
N SER A 30 3.20 -5.30 -19.77
CA SER A 30 2.22 -4.86 -20.77
C SER A 30 2.44 -3.39 -21.10
N ASP A 31 1.98 -2.96 -22.29
CA ASP A 31 2.10 -1.55 -22.66
C ASP A 31 1.35 -0.61 -21.71
N PRO A 32 0.12 -0.89 -21.24
CA PRO A 32 -0.53 -0.03 -20.26
C PRO A 32 0.24 0.12 -18.95
N VAL A 33 0.84 -0.95 -18.43
CA VAL A 33 1.66 -0.89 -17.21
C VAL A 33 2.94 -0.10 -17.44
N PHE A 34 3.61 -0.32 -18.58
CA PHE A 34 4.80 0.45 -18.94
C PHE A 34 4.49 1.95 -19.10
N CYS A 35 3.41 2.30 -19.80
CA CYS A 35 2.97 3.69 -19.96
C CYS A 35 2.65 4.35 -18.62
N LEU A 36 1.96 3.63 -17.73
CA LEU A 36 1.66 4.13 -16.39
C LEU A 36 2.92 4.38 -15.58
N VAL A 37 3.85 3.41 -15.53
CA VAL A 37 5.11 3.58 -14.79
C VAL A 37 5.93 4.75 -15.35
N ALA A 38 6.01 4.87 -16.68
CA ALA A 38 6.68 5.96 -17.35
C ALA A 38 6.06 7.32 -17.02
N PHE A 39 4.74 7.43 -17.10
CA PHE A 39 4.00 8.64 -16.72
C PHE A 39 4.28 9.03 -15.26
N LEU A 40 4.19 8.08 -14.34
CA LEU A 40 4.43 8.33 -12.93
C LEU A 40 5.90 8.72 -12.68
N ALA A 41 6.86 8.02 -13.27
CA ALA A 41 8.28 8.29 -13.07
C ALA A 41 8.68 9.69 -13.56
N VAL A 42 8.25 10.09 -14.77
CA VAL A 42 8.47 11.45 -15.30
C VAL A 42 7.95 12.53 -14.36
N ASN A 43 6.73 12.35 -13.87
CA ASN A 43 6.08 13.35 -13.03
C ASN A 43 6.64 13.38 -11.60
N ILE A 44 7.02 12.22 -11.05
CA ILE A 44 7.69 12.15 -9.73
C ILE A 44 9.09 12.77 -9.82
N ALA A 45 9.87 12.46 -10.85
CA ALA A 45 11.19 13.07 -11.04
C ALA A 45 11.10 14.60 -11.18
N ARG A 46 10.11 15.09 -11.94
CA ARG A 46 9.83 16.53 -12.05
C ARG A 46 9.43 17.12 -10.69
N LEU A 47 8.49 16.50 -9.97
CA LEU A 47 8.06 16.95 -8.66
C LEU A 47 9.24 17.03 -7.68
N ALA A 48 10.14 16.06 -7.69
CA ALA A 48 11.35 16.05 -6.88
C ALA A 48 12.30 17.19 -7.26
N SER A 49 12.54 17.42 -8.57
CA SER A 49 13.43 18.47 -9.04
C SER A 49 12.94 19.90 -8.77
N GLU A 50 11.62 20.09 -8.72
CA GLU A 50 10.98 21.39 -8.49
C GLU A 50 10.63 21.63 -7.02
N SER A 51 10.78 20.60 -6.17
CA SER A 51 10.55 20.72 -4.73
C SER A 51 11.61 21.58 -4.06
N ALA A 52 11.18 22.43 -3.15
CA ALA A 52 12.11 23.11 -2.23
C ALA A 52 12.69 22.16 -1.16
N GLN A 53 12.10 20.99 -0.99
CA GLN A 53 12.56 19.95 -0.08
C GLN A 53 13.60 19.07 -0.77
N GLN A 54 14.62 18.66 -0.03
CA GLN A 54 15.64 17.75 -0.53
C GLN A 54 15.08 16.35 -0.84
N THR A 55 14.08 15.93 -0.09
CA THR A 55 13.42 14.64 -0.21
C THR A 55 11.90 14.83 -0.28
N ILE A 56 11.24 14.13 -1.20
CA ILE A 56 9.77 14.09 -1.27
C ILE A 56 9.26 12.70 -0.89
N VAL A 57 8.04 12.66 -0.35
CA VAL A 57 7.33 11.41 -0.08
C VAL A 57 6.24 11.21 -1.13
N VAL A 58 6.20 10.04 -1.75
CA VAL A 58 5.14 9.61 -2.65
C VAL A 58 4.49 8.35 -2.10
N SER A 59 3.19 8.37 -1.91
CA SER A 59 2.46 7.21 -1.40
C SER A 59 1.77 6.41 -2.50
N ILE A 60 1.78 5.08 -2.33
CA ILE A 60 1.11 4.13 -3.22
C ILE A 60 0.17 3.28 -2.37
N ALA A 61 -1.13 3.53 -2.52
CA ALA A 61 -2.18 2.87 -1.78
C ALA A 61 -3.04 1.96 -2.67
N GLY A 62 -3.72 1.02 -2.06
CA GLY A 62 -4.66 0.11 -2.73
C GLY A 62 -4.78 -1.21 -1.99
N ALA A 63 -5.89 -1.92 -2.17
CA ALA A 63 -6.17 -3.17 -1.48
C ALA A 63 -5.11 -4.27 -1.75
N GLN A 64 -5.22 -5.37 -1.03
CA GLN A 64 -4.39 -6.56 -1.24
C GLN A 64 -4.58 -7.07 -2.68
N GLY A 65 -3.48 -7.46 -3.31
CA GLY A 65 -3.52 -7.98 -4.68
C GLY A 65 -3.48 -6.93 -5.79
N THR A 66 -3.59 -5.63 -5.52
CA THR A 66 -3.59 -4.58 -6.57
C THR A 66 -2.22 -4.30 -7.22
N GLY A 67 -1.15 -4.96 -6.80
CA GLY A 67 0.17 -4.82 -7.43
C GLY A 67 1.06 -3.69 -6.90
N LYS A 68 0.69 -3.02 -5.79
CA LYS A 68 1.43 -1.89 -5.18
C LYS A 68 2.95 -2.12 -5.06
N SER A 69 3.34 -3.18 -4.39
CA SER A 69 4.76 -3.45 -4.12
C SER A 69 5.56 -3.73 -5.39
N THR A 70 4.93 -4.31 -6.41
CA THR A 70 5.54 -4.46 -7.73
C THR A 70 5.66 -3.11 -8.43
N MET A 71 4.61 -2.29 -8.37
CA MET A 71 4.61 -0.94 -8.93
C MET A 71 5.70 -0.07 -8.28
N SER A 72 5.85 -0.13 -6.95
CA SER A 72 6.91 0.60 -6.24
C SER A 72 8.31 0.23 -6.72
N ARG A 73 8.57 -1.07 -6.95
CA ARG A 73 9.86 -1.54 -7.50
C ARG A 73 10.09 -1.10 -8.93
N LEU A 74 9.06 -1.17 -9.79
CA LEU A 74 9.15 -0.73 -11.18
C LEU A 74 9.41 0.78 -11.27
N LEU A 75 8.72 1.57 -10.44
CA LEU A 75 8.94 3.01 -10.33
C LEU A 75 10.35 3.34 -9.84
N ALA A 76 10.81 2.70 -8.77
CA ALA A 76 12.14 2.94 -8.22
C ALA A 76 13.24 2.64 -9.25
N SER A 77 13.11 1.54 -9.99
CA SER A 77 14.06 1.19 -11.06
C SER A 77 14.05 2.24 -12.19
N MET A 78 12.87 2.65 -12.67
CA MET A 78 12.78 3.63 -13.74
C MET A 78 13.26 5.02 -13.29
N LEU A 79 12.96 5.44 -12.06
CA LEU A 79 13.45 6.68 -11.47
C LEU A 79 14.99 6.70 -11.41
N HIS A 80 15.58 5.58 -10.97
CA HIS A 80 17.04 5.45 -10.94
C HIS A 80 17.65 5.45 -12.34
N ASP A 81 17.19 4.56 -13.22
CA ASP A 81 17.87 4.28 -14.49
C ASP A 81 17.65 5.37 -15.55
N CYS A 82 16.47 6.01 -15.55
CA CYS A 82 16.11 7.00 -16.56
C CYS A 82 16.24 8.45 -16.08
N PHE A 83 16.14 8.70 -14.77
CA PHE A 83 16.13 10.06 -14.21
C PHE A 83 17.24 10.32 -13.19
N ASN A 84 18.13 9.36 -12.95
CA ASN A 84 19.18 9.44 -11.92
C ASN A 84 18.63 9.91 -10.56
N THR A 85 17.43 9.45 -10.22
CA THR A 85 16.71 9.83 -9.00
C THR A 85 16.78 8.68 -8.00
N SER A 86 17.45 8.90 -6.86
CA SER A 86 17.54 7.91 -5.79
C SER A 86 16.17 7.69 -5.12
N THR A 87 15.88 6.45 -4.78
CA THR A 87 14.57 6.07 -4.24
C THR A 87 14.72 5.07 -3.09
N THR A 88 14.05 5.34 -1.98
CA THR A 88 13.89 4.40 -0.85
C THR A 88 12.44 3.95 -0.78
N ILE A 89 12.20 2.64 -0.67
CA ILE A 89 10.85 2.07 -0.56
C ILE A 89 10.61 1.69 0.89
N LEU A 90 9.48 2.15 1.45
CA LEU A 90 8.97 1.77 2.77
C LEU A 90 7.61 1.09 2.61
N SER A 91 7.49 -0.13 3.13
CA SER A 91 6.22 -0.85 3.17
C SER A 91 5.57 -0.70 4.55
N LEU A 92 4.29 -0.37 4.59
CA LEU A 92 3.50 -0.35 5.83
C LEU A 92 3.51 -1.72 6.53
N ASP A 93 3.54 -2.80 5.75
CA ASP A 93 3.54 -4.17 6.26
C ASP A 93 4.80 -4.51 7.09
N ASP A 94 5.91 -3.79 6.90
CA ASP A 94 7.13 -4.01 7.69
C ASP A 94 7.02 -3.41 9.11
N PHE A 95 6.09 -2.50 9.33
CA PHE A 95 5.91 -1.81 10.60
C PHE A 95 4.84 -2.47 11.51
N TYR A 96 4.36 -3.67 11.23
CA TYR A 96 3.47 -4.34 12.18
C TYR A 96 4.12 -4.47 13.56
N LEU A 97 3.32 -4.26 14.59
CA LEU A 97 3.74 -4.54 15.96
C LEU A 97 4.12 -6.01 16.13
N PRO A 98 5.12 -6.33 16.98
CA PRO A 98 5.43 -7.69 17.36
C PRO A 98 4.19 -8.44 17.84
N LEU A 99 4.17 -9.77 17.65
CA LEU A 99 3.02 -10.62 18.00
C LEU A 99 2.60 -10.45 19.47
N GLU A 100 3.56 -10.34 20.38
CA GLU A 100 3.31 -10.14 21.81
C GLU A 100 2.44 -8.90 22.09
N TYR A 101 2.75 -7.76 21.43
CA TYR A 101 1.97 -6.52 21.59
C TYR A 101 0.55 -6.67 21.05
N ARG A 102 0.40 -7.31 19.89
CA ARG A 102 -0.93 -7.55 19.30
C ARG A 102 -1.77 -8.49 20.17
N GLN A 103 -1.15 -9.51 20.79
CA GLN A 103 -1.82 -10.38 21.76
C GLN A 103 -2.28 -9.63 23.01
N ARG A 104 -1.51 -8.67 23.51
CA ARG A 104 -1.94 -7.78 24.61
C ARG A 104 -3.13 -6.93 24.19
N PHE A 105 -3.11 -6.31 23.02
CA PHE A 105 -4.25 -5.56 22.52
C PHE A 105 -5.49 -6.44 22.30
N ALA A 106 -5.28 -7.68 21.89
CA ALA A 106 -6.38 -8.65 21.79
C ALA A 106 -7.02 -8.96 23.15
N ALA A 107 -6.21 -9.05 24.21
CA ALA A 107 -6.70 -9.31 25.57
C ALA A 107 -7.32 -8.07 26.23
N ASP A 108 -6.71 -6.90 26.03
CA ASP A 108 -7.07 -5.68 26.78
C ASP A 108 -8.17 -4.86 26.10
N ILE A 109 -8.28 -4.93 24.76
CA ILE A 109 -9.17 -4.06 23.97
C ILE A 109 -10.21 -4.91 23.22
N HIS A 110 -9.76 -5.71 22.24
CA HIS A 110 -10.67 -6.53 21.44
C HIS A 110 -9.94 -7.70 20.73
N PRO A 111 -10.48 -8.93 20.76
CA PRO A 111 -9.81 -10.11 20.19
C PRO A 111 -9.35 -9.97 18.74
N LEU A 112 -10.08 -9.23 17.91
CA LEU A 112 -9.73 -8.99 16.50
C LEU A 112 -8.41 -8.21 16.32
N LEU A 113 -7.89 -7.56 17.34
CA LEU A 113 -6.58 -6.86 17.29
C LEU A 113 -5.38 -7.80 17.39
N GLY A 114 -5.59 -9.08 17.68
CA GLY A 114 -4.56 -10.11 17.57
C GLY A 114 -4.12 -10.36 16.11
N VAL A 115 -5.01 -10.11 15.15
CA VAL A 115 -4.70 -10.21 13.72
C VAL A 115 -4.03 -8.91 13.25
N ARG A 116 -2.88 -9.05 12.57
CA ARG A 116 -2.17 -7.90 11.99
C ARG A 116 -2.95 -7.26 10.84
N GLY A 117 -2.70 -5.99 10.60
CA GLY A 117 -3.06 -5.34 9.33
C GLY A 117 -3.90 -4.09 9.47
N VAL A 118 -4.84 -4.05 10.41
CA VAL A 118 -5.71 -2.88 10.61
C VAL A 118 -4.99 -1.76 11.39
N PRO A 119 -5.41 -0.50 11.24
CA PRO A 119 -4.93 0.60 12.08
C PRO A 119 -4.98 0.25 13.57
N GLY A 120 -3.91 0.61 14.28
CA GLY A 120 -3.66 0.22 15.68
C GLY A 120 -2.79 -1.02 15.84
N THR A 121 -2.47 -1.74 14.73
CA THR A 121 -1.57 -2.91 14.77
C THR A 121 -0.18 -2.62 14.17
N HIS A 122 0.13 -1.36 13.85
CA HIS A 122 1.43 -0.91 13.37
C HIS A 122 2.14 -0.07 14.42
N ASP A 123 3.46 -0.09 14.39
CA ASP A 123 4.33 0.72 15.23
C ASP A 123 4.54 2.11 14.62
N LEU A 124 3.58 3.01 14.88
CA LEU A 124 3.62 4.36 14.35
C LEU A 124 4.79 5.18 14.86
N VAL A 125 5.21 4.95 16.11
CA VAL A 125 6.35 5.67 16.71
C VAL A 125 7.63 5.35 15.95
N LEU A 126 7.86 4.07 15.67
CA LEU A 126 9.00 3.64 14.85
C LEU A 126 8.89 4.18 13.42
N MET A 127 7.71 4.11 12.82
CA MET A 127 7.48 4.57 11.45
C MET A 127 7.72 6.09 11.31
N GLU A 128 7.23 6.89 12.25
CA GLU A 128 7.46 8.33 12.28
C GLU A 128 8.95 8.65 12.46
N LYS A 129 9.66 7.90 13.33
CA LYS A 129 11.11 8.02 13.50
C LYS A 129 11.84 7.72 12.20
N VAL A 130 11.53 6.59 11.53
CA VAL A 130 12.15 6.18 10.26
C VAL A 130 11.95 7.25 9.20
N LEU A 131 10.71 7.72 9.00
CA LEU A 131 10.42 8.78 8.03
C LEU A 131 11.16 10.07 8.36
N THR A 132 11.18 10.48 9.64
CA THR A 132 11.88 11.69 10.07
C THR A 132 13.38 11.59 9.81
N ASP A 133 14.02 10.46 10.11
CA ASP A 133 15.45 10.26 9.88
C ASP A 133 15.80 10.34 8.40
N LEU A 134 15.04 9.64 7.53
CA LEU A 134 15.24 9.69 6.09
C LEU A 134 15.01 11.08 5.49
N LEU A 135 13.97 11.80 5.94
CA LEU A 135 13.69 13.18 5.51
C LEU A 135 14.78 14.16 5.94
N GLN A 136 15.53 13.86 7.02
CA GLN A 136 16.67 14.64 7.49
C GLN A 136 18.00 14.16 6.88
N GLY A 137 17.98 13.28 5.90
CA GLY A 137 19.18 12.78 5.22
C GLY A 137 20.02 11.81 6.05
N ARG A 138 19.42 11.10 7.00
CA ARG A 138 20.08 10.09 7.84
C ARG A 138 19.68 8.69 7.43
N SER A 139 20.64 7.77 7.35
CA SER A 139 20.37 6.33 7.22
C SER A 139 19.72 5.80 8.51
N VAL A 140 18.86 4.83 8.38
CA VAL A 140 18.08 4.28 9.49
C VAL A 140 17.80 2.79 9.28
N GLU A 141 17.79 2.01 10.36
CA GLU A 141 17.34 0.62 10.30
C GLU A 141 15.82 0.55 10.25
N VAL A 142 15.31 -0.25 9.29
CA VAL A 142 13.88 -0.50 9.07
C VAL A 142 13.59 -1.96 9.40
N PRO A 143 12.52 -2.25 10.16
CA PRO A 143 12.14 -3.61 10.47
C PRO A 143 11.76 -4.37 9.20
N VAL A 144 11.87 -5.68 9.26
CA VAL A 144 11.33 -6.61 8.24
C VAL A 144 10.34 -7.53 8.91
N PHE A 145 9.12 -7.58 8.39
CA PHE A 145 8.09 -8.44 8.94
C PHE A 145 8.07 -9.81 8.26
N ASN A 146 8.18 -10.87 9.04
CA ASN A 146 8.07 -12.24 8.58
C ASN A 146 6.61 -12.71 8.61
N LYS A 147 5.96 -12.68 7.46
CA LYS A 147 4.54 -13.09 7.34
C LYS A 147 4.32 -14.57 7.68
N GLY A 148 5.35 -15.41 7.54
CA GLY A 148 5.28 -16.84 7.84
C GLY A 148 5.29 -17.13 9.34
N GLU A 149 6.04 -16.36 10.10
CA GLU A 149 6.13 -16.45 11.57
C GLU A 149 5.14 -15.52 12.28
N ASP A 150 4.48 -14.65 11.52
CA ASP A 150 3.58 -13.60 12.01
C ASP A 150 4.23 -12.64 13.01
N ASP A 151 5.53 -12.36 12.83
CA ASP A 151 6.29 -11.48 13.71
C ASP A 151 7.40 -10.75 12.96
N ARG A 152 8.06 -9.79 13.63
CA ARG A 152 9.23 -9.10 13.11
C ARG A 152 10.44 -10.01 13.04
N ASN A 153 11.24 -9.88 11.99
CA ASN A 153 12.54 -10.51 11.91
C ASN A 153 13.51 -9.94 12.96
N SER A 154 14.46 -10.75 13.37
CA SER A 154 15.60 -10.29 14.19
C SER A 154 16.56 -9.39 13.42
N GLN A 155 16.65 -9.55 12.10
CA GLN A 155 17.46 -8.70 11.22
C GLN A 155 16.60 -7.60 10.63
N TRP A 156 17.12 -6.38 10.72
CA TRP A 156 16.57 -5.18 10.12
C TRP A 156 17.39 -4.80 8.88
N LEU A 157 16.82 -4.03 7.99
CA LEU A 157 17.50 -3.55 6.79
C LEU A 157 17.86 -2.08 6.97
N GLU A 158 19.06 -1.71 6.54
CA GLU A 158 19.45 -0.31 6.46
C GLU A 158 18.78 0.35 5.27
N ALA A 159 18.05 1.44 5.54
CA ALA A 159 17.44 2.31 4.54
C ALA A 159 18.27 3.58 4.43
N GLU A 160 18.68 3.89 3.21
CA GLU A 160 19.46 5.08 2.90
C GLU A 160 18.54 6.26 2.57
N PRO A 161 18.94 7.51 2.91
CA PRO A 161 18.22 8.69 2.48
C PRO A 161 18.25 8.80 0.96
N ALA A 162 17.13 9.25 0.38
CA ALA A 162 16.94 9.31 -1.05
C ALA A 162 16.18 10.57 -1.45
N THR A 163 16.23 10.94 -2.72
CA THR A 163 15.47 12.06 -3.29
C THR A 163 13.96 11.78 -3.21
N VAL A 164 13.56 10.51 -3.34
CA VAL A 164 12.15 10.07 -3.27
C VAL A 164 12.01 8.94 -2.27
N ILE A 165 11.09 9.07 -1.32
CA ILE A 165 10.64 7.96 -0.48
C ILE A 165 9.29 7.48 -1.04
N LEU A 166 9.25 6.23 -1.53
CA LEU A 166 8.02 5.57 -1.94
C LEU A 166 7.44 4.80 -0.75
N CYS A 167 6.34 5.30 -0.22
CA CYS A 167 5.64 4.66 0.88
C CYS A 167 4.47 3.84 0.34
N GLU A 168 4.48 2.54 0.51
CA GLU A 168 3.40 1.69 0.02
C GLU A 168 2.65 1.00 1.15
N GLY A 169 1.35 0.83 0.98
CA GLY A 169 0.53 0.11 1.94
C GLY A 169 -0.94 0.07 1.54
N TRP A 170 -1.65 -0.93 2.08
CA TRP A 170 -3.04 -1.14 1.69
C TRP A 170 -3.96 0.04 2.10
N CYS A 171 -3.71 0.67 3.25
CA CYS A 171 -4.47 1.82 3.74
C CYS A 171 -3.65 3.11 3.80
N TRP A 172 -2.54 3.20 3.07
CA TRP A 172 -1.74 4.42 3.10
C TRP A 172 -2.56 5.62 2.62
N GLY A 173 -2.62 6.64 3.45
CA GLY A 173 -3.41 7.85 3.16
C GLY A 173 -4.92 7.70 3.41
N ALA A 174 -5.41 6.58 3.93
CA ALA A 174 -6.79 6.47 4.37
C ALA A 174 -7.10 7.48 5.48
N VAL A 175 -8.32 7.98 5.51
CA VAL A 175 -8.83 8.88 6.56
C VAL A 175 -9.94 8.20 7.35
N PRO A 176 -10.17 8.60 8.63
CA PRO A 176 -11.26 8.04 9.41
C PRO A 176 -12.63 8.20 8.73
N GLU A 177 -13.48 7.18 8.87
CA GLU A 177 -14.89 7.27 8.48
C GLU A 177 -15.66 8.20 9.42
N PRO A 178 -16.72 8.86 8.92
CA PRO A 178 -17.71 9.55 9.77
C PRO A 178 -18.32 8.58 10.78
N GLN A 179 -18.58 9.07 12.02
CA GLN A 179 -19.08 8.24 13.12
C GLN A 179 -20.42 7.55 12.79
N GLU A 180 -21.25 8.17 11.97
CA GLU A 180 -22.54 7.63 11.54
C GLU A 180 -22.39 6.32 10.77
N ARG A 181 -21.31 6.16 10.01
CA ARG A 181 -21.02 4.94 9.25
C ARG A 181 -20.60 3.77 10.15
N LEU A 182 -20.11 4.06 11.35
CA LEU A 182 -19.70 3.06 12.33
C LEU A 182 -20.85 2.49 13.14
N MET A 183 -22.07 3.01 12.97
CA MET A 183 -23.25 2.57 13.74
C MET A 183 -23.66 1.13 13.40
N HIS A 184 -23.43 0.68 12.19
CA HIS A 184 -23.85 -0.64 11.70
C HIS A 184 -22.67 -1.46 11.20
N PRO A 185 -22.68 -2.80 11.46
CA PRO A 185 -21.72 -3.70 10.85
C PRO A 185 -21.93 -3.76 9.34
N ILE A 186 -20.84 -3.96 8.59
CA ILE A 186 -20.87 -4.04 7.12
C ILE A 186 -20.71 -5.46 6.59
N ASN A 187 -20.25 -6.39 7.42
CA ASN A 187 -20.00 -7.78 7.05
C ASN A 187 -20.25 -8.74 8.24
N ASP A 188 -20.11 -10.03 7.98
CA ASP A 188 -20.33 -11.07 8.99
C ASP A 188 -19.30 -11.04 10.13
N LEU A 189 -18.04 -10.63 9.84
CA LEU A 189 -17.03 -10.48 10.88
C LEU A 189 -17.47 -9.44 11.92
N GLU A 190 -17.88 -8.27 11.48
CA GLU A 190 -18.32 -7.19 12.37
C GLU A 190 -19.64 -7.55 13.08
N SER A 191 -20.59 -8.18 12.37
CA SER A 191 -21.88 -8.54 12.97
C SER A 191 -21.76 -9.62 14.04
N THR A 192 -20.82 -10.56 13.89
CA THR A 192 -20.67 -11.72 14.80
C THR A 192 -19.61 -11.50 15.87
N GLN A 193 -18.51 -10.80 15.56
CA GLN A 193 -17.37 -10.65 16.45
C GLN A 193 -17.20 -9.23 17.01
N ASP A 194 -17.87 -8.23 16.42
CA ASP A 194 -17.88 -6.84 16.89
C ASP A 194 -19.31 -6.25 16.91
N PRO A 195 -20.31 -6.94 17.49
CA PRO A 195 -21.71 -6.49 17.46
C PRO A 195 -21.91 -5.11 18.10
N ASP A 196 -21.14 -4.81 19.15
CA ASP A 196 -21.19 -3.52 19.85
C ASP A 196 -20.36 -2.43 19.17
N GLY A 197 -19.59 -2.77 18.13
CA GLY A 197 -18.78 -1.84 17.36
C GLY A 197 -17.55 -1.29 18.08
N LEU A 198 -17.06 -2.00 19.08
CA LEU A 198 -15.88 -1.58 19.85
C LEU A 198 -14.63 -1.61 18.97
N TRP A 199 -14.44 -2.72 18.23
CA TRP A 199 -13.27 -2.88 17.36
C TRP A 199 -13.27 -1.89 16.20
N ARG A 200 -14.36 -1.75 15.44
CA ARG A 200 -14.41 -0.84 14.29
C ARG A 200 -14.25 0.62 14.69
N ARG A 201 -14.80 1.03 15.84
CA ARG A 201 -14.58 2.39 16.37
C ARG A 201 -13.13 2.60 16.80
N TYR A 202 -12.54 1.62 17.50
CA TYR A 202 -11.13 1.69 17.87
C TYR A 202 -10.22 1.81 16.64
N VAL A 203 -10.41 0.95 15.63
CA VAL A 203 -9.63 0.98 14.39
C VAL A 203 -9.77 2.33 13.68
N ASN A 204 -10.98 2.88 13.63
CA ASN A 204 -11.24 4.19 13.04
C ASN A 204 -10.59 5.34 13.84
N GLU A 205 -10.59 5.29 15.15
CA GLU A 205 -9.90 6.24 16.01
C GLU A 205 -8.39 6.16 15.83
N GLN A 206 -7.84 4.94 15.82
CA GLN A 206 -6.43 4.73 15.55
C GLN A 206 -6.00 5.32 14.20
N LEU A 207 -6.82 5.19 13.16
CA LEU A 207 -6.52 5.75 11.84
C LEU A 207 -6.28 7.27 11.88
N SER A 208 -6.84 7.98 12.86
CA SER A 208 -6.52 9.40 13.09
C SER A 208 -5.05 9.64 13.45
N GLN A 209 -4.42 8.69 14.15
CA GLN A 209 -3.01 8.79 14.53
C GLN A 209 -2.08 8.59 13.31
N TYR A 210 -2.54 7.90 12.28
CA TYR A 210 -1.75 7.67 11.06
C TYR A 210 -1.61 8.91 10.19
N GLN A 211 -2.43 9.95 10.41
CA GLN A 211 -2.43 11.14 9.55
C GLN A 211 -1.08 11.88 9.58
N SER A 212 -0.31 11.82 10.67
CA SER A 212 1.03 12.42 10.75
C SER A 212 2.03 11.74 9.81
N VAL A 213 1.97 10.39 9.72
CA VAL A 213 2.90 9.61 8.90
C VAL A 213 2.40 9.41 7.46
N PHE A 214 1.12 9.62 7.20
CA PHE A 214 0.52 9.47 5.88
C PHE A 214 0.68 10.70 4.97
N GLN A 215 1.41 11.72 5.43
CA GLN A 215 1.69 12.92 4.63
C GLN A 215 2.53 12.55 3.41
N ALA A 216 2.11 12.98 2.24
CA ALA A 216 2.81 12.73 0.99
C ALA A 216 2.69 13.93 0.05
N SER A 217 3.74 14.18 -0.75
CA SER A 217 3.75 15.19 -1.81
C SER A 217 2.85 14.80 -2.99
N ALA A 218 2.66 13.49 -3.19
CA ALA A 218 1.71 12.92 -4.14
C ALA A 218 1.19 11.57 -3.63
N GLN A 219 -0.10 11.30 -3.91
CA GLN A 219 -0.75 10.04 -3.56
C GLN A 219 -1.22 9.33 -4.83
N ILE A 220 -0.82 8.08 -4.99
CA ILE A 220 -1.24 7.20 -6.09
C ILE A 220 -2.15 6.14 -5.48
N PHE A 221 -3.37 6.02 -5.98
CA PHE A 221 -4.35 5.07 -5.48
C PHE A 221 -4.73 4.05 -6.54
N PHE A 222 -4.43 2.77 -6.28
CA PHE A 222 -4.88 1.63 -7.08
C PHE A 222 -6.28 1.22 -6.63
N ARG A 223 -7.27 1.63 -7.40
CA ARG A 223 -8.68 1.41 -7.12
C ARG A 223 -9.11 0.06 -7.67
N ALA A 224 -9.44 -0.89 -6.79
CA ALA A 224 -10.11 -2.13 -7.18
C ALA A 224 -11.56 -1.83 -7.60
N PRO A 225 -12.17 -2.63 -8.52
CA PRO A 225 -13.55 -2.42 -8.94
C PRO A 225 -14.56 -2.75 -7.82
N SER A 226 -14.25 -3.74 -6.98
CA SER A 226 -15.10 -4.19 -5.88
C SER A 226 -14.30 -4.97 -4.83
N VAL A 227 -14.91 -5.21 -3.67
CA VAL A 227 -14.33 -6.09 -2.63
C VAL A 227 -14.28 -7.55 -3.12
N GLU A 228 -15.27 -7.98 -3.90
CA GLU A 228 -15.30 -9.31 -4.51
C GLU A 228 -14.12 -9.53 -5.45
N ALA A 229 -13.71 -8.52 -6.20
CA ALA A 229 -12.50 -8.61 -7.03
C ALA A 229 -11.25 -8.81 -6.18
N ILE A 230 -11.14 -8.11 -5.04
CA ILE A 230 -10.02 -8.25 -4.10
C ILE A 230 -9.96 -9.68 -3.56
N VAL A 231 -11.11 -10.26 -3.17
CA VAL A 231 -11.19 -11.65 -2.71
C VAL A 231 -10.69 -12.61 -3.79
N ARG A 232 -11.16 -12.44 -5.04
CA ARG A 232 -10.72 -13.29 -6.17
C ARG A 232 -9.22 -13.17 -6.42
N TRP A 233 -8.68 -11.96 -6.49
CA TRP A 233 -7.25 -11.74 -6.73
C TRP A 233 -6.39 -12.32 -5.59
N ARG A 234 -6.84 -12.15 -4.35
CA ARG A 234 -6.13 -12.72 -3.21
C ARG A 234 -6.17 -14.24 -3.24
N PHE A 235 -7.30 -14.84 -3.59
CA PHE A 235 -7.41 -16.29 -3.73
C PHE A 235 -6.54 -16.84 -4.87
N GLN A 236 -6.46 -16.15 -6.01
CA GLN A 236 -5.53 -16.50 -7.10
C GLN A 236 -4.07 -16.51 -6.62
N GLN A 237 -3.66 -15.52 -5.83
CA GLN A 237 -2.32 -15.49 -5.23
C GLN A 237 -2.06 -16.71 -4.33
N GLU A 238 -3.02 -17.13 -3.54
CA GLU A 238 -2.91 -18.36 -2.72
C GLU A 238 -2.75 -19.60 -3.60
N GLN A 239 -3.52 -19.72 -4.68
CA GLN A 239 -3.40 -20.82 -5.64
C GLN A 239 -2.02 -20.84 -6.33
N GLU A 240 -1.49 -19.68 -6.72
CA GLU A 240 -0.15 -19.59 -7.29
C GLU A 240 0.94 -19.98 -6.31
N LEU A 241 0.82 -19.60 -5.03
CA LEU A 241 1.73 -20.00 -3.97
C LEU A 241 1.70 -21.52 -3.77
N ALA A 242 0.51 -22.14 -3.78
CA ALA A 242 0.35 -23.59 -3.71
C ALA A 242 1.08 -24.29 -4.87
N ASN A 243 0.88 -23.80 -6.09
CA ASN A 243 1.49 -24.39 -7.31
C ASN A 243 3.02 -24.26 -7.35
N ARG A 244 3.60 -23.29 -6.66
CA ARG A 244 5.07 -23.10 -6.55
C ARG A 244 5.71 -23.91 -5.42
N GLY A 245 4.94 -24.81 -4.76
CA GLY A 245 5.44 -25.61 -3.63
C GLY A 245 5.57 -24.79 -2.33
N GLY A 246 4.88 -23.70 -2.23
CA GLY A 246 4.76 -22.89 -1.01
C GLY A 246 4.08 -23.72 0.09
N GLY A 247 4.71 -23.73 1.26
CA GLY A 247 4.45 -24.60 2.39
C GLY A 247 2.99 -24.73 2.85
N SER A 248 2.78 -25.44 3.92
CA SER A 248 1.57 -26.10 4.42
C SER A 248 0.36 -25.21 4.79
N LYS A 249 0.32 -23.92 4.47
CA LYS A 249 -0.78 -23.02 4.82
C LYS A 249 -1.20 -22.14 3.63
N VAL A 250 -1.81 -22.77 2.63
CA VAL A 250 -2.55 -22.06 1.58
C VAL A 250 -3.97 -21.86 2.06
N MET A 251 -4.46 -20.62 2.05
CA MET A 251 -5.81 -20.29 2.47
C MET A 251 -6.84 -20.82 1.45
N SER A 252 -7.90 -21.45 1.95
CA SER A 252 -9.11 -21.73 1.16
C SER A 252 -9.82 -20.42 0.80
N GLU A 253 -10.75 -20.47 -0.16
CA GLU A 253 -11.53 -19.28 -0.53
C GLU A 253 -12.29 -18.69 0.67
N MET A 254 -12.83 -19.54 1.56
CA MET A 254 -13.52 -19.10 2.76
C MET A 254 -12.57 -18.36 3.72
N GLU A 255 -11.37 -18.87 3.92
CA GLU A 255 -10.36 -18.21 4.76
C GLU A 255 -9.89 -16.90 4.14
N VAL A 256 -9.78 -16.81 2.80
CA VAL A 256 -9.50 -15.56 2.10
C VAL A 256 -10.62 -14.55 2.31
N ARG A 257 -11.89 -14.95 2.23
CA ARG A 257 -13.03 -14.06 2.52
C ARG A 257 -13.00 -13.55 3.96
N GLN A 258 -12.74 -14.42 4.92
CA GLN A 258 -12.57 -14.04 6.32
C GLN A 258 -11.40 -13.07 6.51
N PHE A 259 -10.27 -13.33 5.84
CA PHE A 259 -9.12 -12.44 5.87
C PHE A 259 -9.46 -11.06 5.30
N VAL A 260 -10.11 -10.98 4.14
CA VAL A 260 -10.48 -9.70 3.51
C VAL A 260 -11.48 -8.92 4.36
N ALA A 261 -12.37 -9.60 5.08
CA ALA A 261 -13.37 -8.96 5.94
C ALA A 261 -12.77 -8.04 7.02
N TYR A 262 -11.55 -8.30 7.50
CA TYR A 262 -10.84 -7.42 8.42
C TYR A 262 -10.51 -6.04 7.80
N TYR A 263 -10.33 -5.99 6.50
CA TYR A 263 -9.90 -4.80 5.75
C TYR A 263 -11.05 -4.11 5.01
N GLU A 264 -12.18 -4.79 4.91
CA GLU A 264 -13.28 -4.43 4.02
C GLU A 264 -13.84 -3.03 4.30
N ARG A 265 -14.04 -2.67 5.58
CA ARG A 265 -14.56 -1.36 5.96
C ARG A 265 -13.70 -0.21 5.44
N ILE A 266 -12.43 -0.21 5.81
CA ILE A 266 -11.50 0.85 5.37
C ILE A 266 -11.30 0.80 3.86
N THR A 267 -11.22 -0.39 3.27
CA THR A 267 -11.12 -0.54 1.81
C THR A 267 -12.33 0.06 1.10
N GLY A 268 -13.55 -0.27 1.55
CA GLY A 268 -14.79 0.29 1.01
C GLY A 268 -14.82 1.81 1.10
N TRP A 269 -14.43 2.34 2.27
CA TRP A 269 -14.35 3.78 2.47
C TRP A 269 -13.32 4.45 1.54
N MET A 270 -12.14 3.85 1.38
CA MET A 270 -11.12 4.36 0.45
C MET A 270 -11.59 4.33 -1.01
N LEU A 271 -12.33 3.31 -1.43
CA LEU A 271 -12.89 3.23 -2.78
C LEU A 271 -13.86 4.40 -3.08
N GLU A 272 -14.56 4.90 -2.07
CA GLU A 272 -15.44 6.07 -2.18
C GLU A 272 -14.66 7.38 -2.10
N GLU A 273 -13.93 7.59 -1.00
CA GLU A 273 -13.37 8.88 -0.59
C GLU A 273 -12.06 9.21 -1.32
N MET A 274 -11.13 8.26 -1.36
CA MET A 274 -9.79 8.50 -1.88
C MET A 274 -9.78 8.74 -3.40
N THR A 275 -10.81 8.24 -4.08
CA THR A 275 -11.03 8.45 -5.52
C THR A 275 -11.10 9.94 -5.90
N GLY A 276 -11.59 10.80 -5.00
CA GLY A 276 -11.65 12.26 -5.21
C GLY A 276 -10.43 13.03 -4.72
N ARG A 277 -9.55 12.40 -3.93
CA ARG A 277 -8.48 13.08 -3.19
C ARG A 277 -7.07 12.68 -3.62
N ALA A 278 -6.85 11.43 -4.01
CA ALA A 278 -5.54 10.97 -4.46
C ALA A 278 -5.09 11.76 -5.71
N SER A 279 -3.81 12.10 -5.79
CA SER A 279 -3.24 12.83 -6.93
C SER A 279 -3.43 12.08 -8.25
N VAL A 280 -3.28 10.75 -8.21
CA VAL A 280 -3.50 9.85 -9.34
C VAL A 280 -4.33 8.65 -8.87
N VAL A 281 -5.40 8.34 -9.58
CA VAL A 281 -6.25 7.16 -9.35
C VAL A 281 -6.09 6.22 -10.54
N VAL A 282 -5.60 5.02 -10.27
CA VAL A 282 -5.46 3.95 -11.26
C VAL A 282 -6.58 2.96 -11.01
N SER A 283 -7.61 2.98 -11.85
CA SER A 283 -8.73 2.04 -11.77
C SER A 283 -8.37 0.72 -12.45
N LEU A 284 -8.56 -0.37 -11.73
CA LEU A 284 -8.36 -1.73 -12.25
C LEU A 284 -9.71 -2.34 -12.64
N ASP A 285 -9.72 -3.20 -13.66
CA ASP A 285 -10.88 -4.01 -14.01
C ASP A 285 -10.91 -5.33 -13.23
N GLU A 286 -11.96 -6.13 -13.45
CA GLU A 286 -12.14 -7.44 -12.80
C GLU A 286 -11.03 -8.44 -13.17
N GLY A 287 -10.39 -8.26 -14.33
CA GLY A 287 -9.27 -9.04 -14.83
C GLY A 287 -7.91 -8.55 -14.36
N HIS A 288 -7.88 -7.55 -13.44
CA HIS A 288 -6.66 -6.97 -12.88
C HIS A 288 -5.85 -6.12 -13.88
N SER A 289 -6.47 -5.70 -14.99
CA SER A 289 -5.86 -4.80 -15.96
C SER A 289 -6.16 -3.34 -15.64
N ILE A 290 -5.30 -2.43 -16.09
CA ILE A 290 -5.54 -0.99 -15.97
C ILE A 290 -6.70 -0.61 -16.88
N GLN A 291 -7.81 -0.14 -16.29
CA GLN A 291 -8.99 0.29 -16.99
C GLN A 291 -8.99 1.79 -17.29
N ASP A 292 -8.55 2.59 -16.30
CA ASP A 292 -8.54 4.05 -16.38
C ASP A 292 -7.47 4.64 -15.46
N VAL A 293 -6.94 5.79 -15.85
CA VAL A 293 -6.00 6.57 -15.04
C VAL A 293 -6.48 8.02 -14.98
N ARG A 294 -6.92 8.44 -13.79
CA ARG A 294 -7.39 9.79 -13.54
C ARG A 294 -6.39 10.58 -12.69
N VAL A 295 -6.15 11.82 -13.07
CA VAL A 295 -5.39 12.82 -12.31
C VAL A 295 -6.35 13.84 -11.72
N ASN A 296 -6.23 14.13 -10.41
CA ASN A 296 -7.09 15.11 -9.70
C ASN A 296 -6.39 16.46 -9.47
#